data_c67b902d6729a271dda11c01a09d8adb
#
_entry.id   c67b902d6729a271dda11c01a09d8adb
#
_cell.length_a   1.000
_cell.length_b   1.000
_cell.length_c   1.000
_cell.angle_alpha   90.00
_cell.angle_beta   90.00
_cell.angle_gamma   90.00
#
_symmetry.space_group_name_H-M   'P 1'
#
loop_
_entity.id
_entity.type
_entity.pdbx_description
1 polymer ?
#
loop_
_entity_poly.entity_id
_entity_poly.type
_entity_poly.pdbx_seq_one_letter_code
_entity_poly.pdbx_strand_id
1 'polypeptide(L)'
;MVIKERDEFTWDMVKGLPTLNWYITNKNPEEVKIICKKGTDSIYKTIHSNVLDEFDTHRENMRLHNETYSHDLPNFTKQTWLPPNLREIFKGKLKFNKPTLIIQNKYTKEWGRRPVNYFEIDLLNKIFSKYKEKYQIIYIRPKGKTKDYFEDSNEILSFKDYELINEKHPEVITIYDLLEKHNDLDFNTMQFAIHATSNKHLSVSGGNACLSAYFGGDLIIFDNKDALQSNRGIWKTDSWLKHLGGSNIYGVNSYEELINKLDIIF
;
A
#
# COMPACT_ATOMS: atom_id res chain seq x y z
N MET A 1 25.89 6.19 -11.61
CA MET A 1 25.16 7.21 -10.82
C MET A 1 24.62 6.54 -9.55
N VAL A 2 24.69 7.20 -8.40
CA VAL A 2 24.13 6.69 -7.14
C VAL A 2 22.92 7.53 -6.76
N ILE A 3 21.78 6.88 -6.57
CA ILE A 3 20.52 7.51 -6.17
C ILE A 3 20.21 7.04 -4.76
N LYS A 4 19.87 7.97 -3.87
CA LYS A 4 19.56 7.67 -2.46
C LYS A 4 18.10 8.01 -2.16
N GLU A 5 17.30 6.99 -1.90
CA GLU A 5 15.89 7.14 -1.57
C GLU A 5 15.65 6.93 -0.09
N ARG A 6 15.09 7.93 0.58
CA ARG A 6 14.93 7.99 2.04
C ARG A 6 13.56 8.49 2.49
N ASP A 7 12.60 8.54 1.59
CA ASP A 7 11.28 9.08 1.91
C ASP A 7 10.41 8.11 2.74
N GLU A 8 9.32 8.61 3.25
CA GLU A 8 8.23 7.83 3.84
C GLU A 8 7.62 6.91 2.78
N PHE A 9 7.14 5.72 3.16
CA PHE A 9 6.59 4.72 2.23
C PHE A 9 5.58 5.31 1.23
N THR A 10 4.69 6.21 1.70
CA THR A 10 3.74 6.89 0.83
C THR A 10 4.45 7.68 -0.28
N TRP A 11 5.51 8.42 0.08
CA TRP A 11 6.25 9.25 -0.86
C TRP A 11 7.14 8.42 -1.77
N ASP A 12 7.72 7.33 -1.26
CA ASP A 12 8.43 6.36 -2.08
C ASP A 12 7.53 5.81 -3.19
N MET A 13 6.30 5.40 -2.85
CA MET A 13 5.35 4.87 -3.83
C MET A 13 4.84 5.92 -4.82
N VAL A 14 4.68 7.17 -4.40
CA VAL A 14 4.02 8.20 -5.20
C VAL A 14 4.98 9.04 -6.01
N LYS A 15 6.15 9.33 -5.47
CA LYS A 15 7.17 10.18 -6.08
C LYS A 15 8.43 9.40 -6.43
N GLY A 16 9.07 8.77 -5.45
CA GLY A 16 10.36 8.12 -5.62
C GLY A 16 10.34 7.10 -6.74
N LEU A 17 9.53 6.07 -6.59
CA LEU A 17 9.44 4.99 -7.56
C LEU A 17 9.03 5.46 -8.98
N PRO A 18 7.97 6.25 -9.17
CA PRO A 18 7.62 6.72 -10.51
C PRO A 18 8.64 7.65 -11.16
N THR A 19 9.28 8.51 -10.37
CA THR A 19 10.30 9.44 -10.90
C THR A 19 11.56 8.70 -11.30
N LEU A 20 12.02 7.74 -10.49
CA LEU A 20 13.16 6.90 -10.82
C LEU A 20 12.88 6.01 -12.03
N ASN A 21 11.70 5.40 -12.10
CA ASN A 21 11.32 4.60 -13.27
C ASN A 21 11.31 5.46 -14.55
N TRP A 22 10.78 6.68 -14.48
CA TRP A 22 10.84 7.61 -15.60
C TRP A 22 12.29 7.92 -15.99
N TYR A 23 13.13 8.23 -15.00
CA TYR A 23 14.54 8.57 -15.24
C TYR A 23 15.30 7.41 -15.90
N ILE A 24 15.21 6.22 -15.34
CA ILE A 24 15.86 5.03 -15.88
C ILE A 24 15.39 4.75 -17.30
N THR A 25 14.08 4.83 -17.55
CA THR A 25 13.48 4.54 -18.85
C THR A 25 13.83 5.56 -19.92
N ASN A 26 13.87 6.87 -19.57
CA ASN A 26 14.01 7.94 -20.58
C ASN A 26 15.42 8.46 -20.72
N LYS A 27 16.27 8.32 -19.70
CA LYS A 27 17.66 8.79 -19.75
C LYS A 27 18.65 7.67 -20.02
N ASN A 28 18.23 6.42 -19.80
CA ASN A 28 19.04 5.20 -20.00
C ASN A 28 20.49 5.35 -19.51
N PRO A 29 20.70 5.71 -18.22
CA PRO A 29 22.03 5.95 -17.69
C PRO A 29 22.86 4.66 -17.75
N GLU A 30 24.14 4.77 -18.11
CA GLU A 30 25.06 3.61 -18.25
C GLU A 30 25.16 2.77 -16.97
N GLU A 31 25.20 3.43 -15.82
CA GLU A 31 25.23 2.75 -14.51
C GLU A 31 24.28 3.42 -13.52
N VAL A 32 23.42 2.63 -12.91
CA VAL A 32 22.53 3.05 -11.83
C VAL A 32 22.75 2.16 -10.62
N LYS A 33 22.92 2.78 -9.45
CA LYS A 33 22.88 2.13 -8.14
C LYS A 33 21.84 2.87 -7.30
N ILE A 34 20.81 2.15 -6.84
CA ILE A 34 19.77 2.69 -5.95
C ILE A 34 20.13 2.25 -4.53
N ILE A 35 20.16 3.20 -3.62
CA ILE A 35 20.38 2.95 -2.20
C ILE A 35 19.10 3.40 -1.48
N CYS A 36 18.44 2.48 -0.83
CA CYS A 36 17.15 2.70 -0.17
C CYS A 36 17.18 2.34 1.32
N LYS A 37 16.08 2.55 1.99
CA LYS A 37 15.88 2.15 3.38
C LYS A 37 15.79 0.63 3.51
N LYS A 38 16.23 0.11 4.64
CA LYS A 38 16.05 -1.31 4.97
C LYS A 38 14.58 -1.71 4.86
N GLY A 39 14.33 -2.82 4.17
CA GLY A 39 12.99 -3.36 3.93
C GLY A 39 12.22 -2.70 2.78
N THR A 40 12.79 -1.72 2.06
CA THR A 40 12.14 -1.11 0.88
C THR A 40 12.79 -1.48 -0.46
N ASP A 41 13.82 -2.29 -0.43
CA ASP A 41 14.55 -2.73 -1.61
C ASP A 41 13.67 -3.46 -2.63
N SER A 42 12.71 -4.27 -2.16
CA SER A 42 11.73 -4.95 -3.01
C SER A 42 10.90 -3.99 -3.87
N ILE A 43 10.66 -2.75 -3.40
CA ILE A 43 9.96 -1.71 -4.16
C ILE A 43 10.81 -1.30 -5.37
N TYR A 44 12.06 -0.94 -5.13
CA TYR A 44 12.95 -0.42 -6.18
C TYR A 44 13.49 -1.52 -7.10
N LYS A 45 13.56 -2.78 -6.63
CA LYS A 45 13.85 -3.95 -7.47
C LYS A 45 12.81 -4.19 -8.55
N THR A 46 11.64 -3.58 -8.46
CA THR A 46 10.64 -3.62 -9.55
C THR A 46 11.06 -2.84 -10.79
N ILE A 47 12.00 -1.91 -10.67
CA ILE A 47 12.45 -1.04 -11.77
C ILE A 47 13.94 -1.18 -12.09
N HIS A 48 14.76 -1.69 -11.16
CA HIS A 48 16.19 -1.87 -11.37
C HIS A 48 16.75 -2.98 -10.48
N SER A 49 17.76 -3.72 -10.99
CA SER A 49 18.35 -4.85 -10.26
C SER A 49 19.41 -4.45 -9.23
N ASN A 50 20.11 -3.34 -9.46
CA ASN A 50 21.20 -2.89 -8.57
C ASN A 50 20.66 -1.99 -7.45
N VAL A 51 20.05 -2.62 -6.45
CA VAL A 51 19.42 -1.96 -5.30
C VAL A 51 20.08 -2.47 -4.02
N LEU A 52 20.44 -1.54 -3.13
CA LEU A 52 20.98 -1.83 -1.79
C LEU A 52 20.13 -1.18 -0.71
N ASP A 53 19.84 -1.90 0.35
CA ASP A 53 19.15 -1.45 1.54
C ASP A 53 20.14 -1.08 2.66
N GLU A 54 20.65 0.13 2.65
CA GLU A 54 21.73 0.55 3.58
C GLU A 54 21.23 1.39 4.77
N PHE A 55 20.07 2.03 4.68
CA PHE A 55 19.71 3.06 5.65
C PHE A 55 18.84 2.54 6.78
N ASP A 56 19.32 2.68 8.03
CA ASP A 56 18.45 2.75 9.20
C ASP A 56 17.78 4.13 9.24
N THR A 57 16.46 4.17 9.24
CA THR A 57 15.75 5.44 9.18
C THR A 57 15.10 5.80 10.49
N HIS A 58 15.51 6.95 11.01
CA HIS A 58 14.65 7.75 11.86
C HIS A 58 14.13 8.95 11.06
N ARG A 59 12.90 9.35 11.32
CA ARG A 59 12.20 10.48 10.70
C ARG A 59 12.98 11.81 10.72
N GLU A 60 13.90 11.95 11.66
CA GLU A 60 14.78 13.12 11.80
C GLU A 60 15.71 13.32 10.59
N ASN A 61 16.06 12.25 9.89
CA ASN A 61 16.92 12.32 8.70
C ASN A 61 16.16 12.71 7.42
N MET A 62 14.82 12.68 7.42
CA MET A 62 13.99 13.05 6.27
C MET A 62 14.02 14.55 5.96
N ARG A 63 14.34 15.40 6.94
CA ARG A 63 14.44 16.87 6.76
C ARG A 63 15.63 17.31 5.91
N LEU A 64 16.64 16.47 5.73
CA LEU A 64 17.88 16.81 5.00
C LEU A 64 17.78 16.60 3.49
N HIS A 65 16.68 16.01 2.97
CA HIS A 65 16.52 15.68 1.56
C HIS A 65 15.52 16.54 0.78
N ASN A 66 15.13 17.69 1.34
CA ASN A 66 14.25 18.64 0.67
C ASN A 66 14.86 19.29 -0.59
N GLU A 67 16.10 19.02 -0.93
CA GLU A 67 16.80 19.69 -2.03
C GLU A 67 16.57 19.06 -3.42
N THR A 68 16.03 17.83 -3.49
CA THR A 68 15.86 17.16 -4.80
C THR A 68 14.40 16.91 -5.21
N TYR A 69 13.44 17.01 -4.29
CA TYR A 69 12.04 16.82 -4.59
C TYR A 69 11.23 18.06 -4.17
N SER A 70 10.63 18.77 -5.14
CA SER A 70 9.63 19.75 -4.79
C SER A 70 8.50 19.09 -4.01
N HIS A 71 8.02 19.71 -2.93
CA HIS A 71 6.87 19.24 -2.16
C HIS A 71 5.56 19.19 -2.94
N ASP A 72 5.57 19.70 -4.17
CA ASP A 72 4.44 19.59 -5.05
C ASP A 72 4.34 18.16 -5.57
N LEU A 73 3.22 17.52 -5.30
CA LEU A 73 2.83 16.30 -5.98
C LEU A 73 3.05 16.51 -7.48
N PRO A 74 3.59 15.54 -8.19
CA PRO A 74 3.85 15.73 -9.60
C PRO A 74 2.57 16.19 -10.29
N ASN A 75 2.59 17.37 -10.88
CA ASN A 75 1.59 17.70 -11.87
C ASN A 75 1.66 16.60 -12.91
N PHE A 76 0.55 15.96 -13.26
CA PHE A 76 0.47 14.87 -14.23
C PHE A 76 0.85 15.32 -15.65
N THR A 77 1.92 16.05 -15.78
CA THR A 77 2.41 16.59 -17.07
C THR A 77 3.22 15.57 -17.86
N LYS A 78 3.31 14.33 -17.43
CA LYS A 78 4.05 13.23 -18.09
C LYS A 78 5.56 13.45 -18.25
N GLN A 79 6.11 14.54 -17.75
CA GLN A 79 7.50 14.90 -18.08
C GLN A 79 8.54 14.17 -17.24
N THR A 80 8.23 13.80 -15.99
CA THR A 80 9.19 13.17 -15.08
C THR A 80 8.55 12.18 -14.12
N TRP A 81 7.43 11.58 -14.49
CA TRP A 81 6.67 10.69 -13.64
C TRP A 81 6.07 9.53 -14.45
N LEU A 82 6.52 8.32 -14.16
CA LEU A 82 6.13 7.10 -14.86
C LEU A 82 5.99 5.96 -13.84
N PRO A 83 4.79 5.70 -13.29
CA PRO A 83 4.58 4.56 -12.41
C PRO A 83 4.91 3.25 -13.11
N PRO A 84 5.67 2.33 -12.49
CA PRO A 84 5.84 1.00 -13.05
C PRO A 84 4.53 0.22 -13.01
N ASN A 85 4.36 -0.69 -13.98
CA ASN A 85 3.17 -1.55 -14.01
C ASN A 85 3.34 -2.73 -13.03
N LEU A 86 3.14 -2.46 -11.73
CA LEU A 86 3.32 -3.47 -10.68
C LEU A 86 2.37 -4.66 -10.87
N ARG A 87 1.17 -4.47 -11.41
CA ARG A 87 0.26 -5.57 -11.70
C ARG A 87 0.87 -6.59 -12.64
N GLU A 88 1.44 -6.18 -13.75
CA GLU A 88 2.06 -7.10 -14.70
C GLU A 88 3.34 -7.73 -14.16
N ILE A 89 4.14 -7.00 -13.38
CA ILE A 89 5.37 -7.51 -12.74
C ILE A 89 5.04 -8.67 -11.79
N PHE A 90 3.94 -8.59 -11.04
CA PHE A 90 3.57 -9.57 -10.00
C PHE A 90 2.46 -10.54 -10.43
N LYS A 91 1.93 -10.40 -11.64
CA LYS A 91 0.87 -11.25 -12.18
C LYS A 91 1.25 -12.73 -12.17
N GLY A 92 0.34 -13.55 -11.67
CA GLY A 92 0.49 -15.01 -11.68
C GLY A 92 1.39 -15.59 -10.58
N LYS A 93 1.99 -14.77 -9.71
CA LYS A 93 2.76 -15.25 -8.55
C LYS A 93 1.88 -15.99 -7.54
N LEU A 94 0.64 -15.54 -7.38
CA LEU A 94 -0.37 -16.22 -6.55
C LEU A 94 -1.61 -16.52 -7.40
N LYS A 95 -2.32 -17.59 -7.06
CA LYS A 95 -3.56 -18.00 -7.72
C LYS A 95 -4.58 -18.46 -6.67
N PHE A 96 -5.82 -18.02 -6.83
CA PHE A 96 -6.95 -18.40 -5.99
C PHE A 96 -8.11 -18.92 -6.84
N ASN A 97 -8.92 -19.80 -6.28
CA ASN A 97 -10.05 -20.43 -7.01
C ASN A 97 -11.27 -19.51 -7.12
N LYS A 98 -11.38 -18.50 -6.23
CA LYS A 98 -12.43 -17.50 -6.25
C LYS A 98 -11.85 -16.13 -6.66
N PRO A 99 -12.65 -15.19 -7.18
CA PRO A 99 -12.26 -13.80 -7.25
C PRO A 99 -11.78 -13.29 -5.89
N THR A 100 -10.77 -12.46 -5.84
CA THR A 100 -10.20 -11.97 -4.59
C THR A 100 -10.74 -10.61 -4.19
N LEU A 101 -10.94 -10.41 -2.90
CA LEU A 101 -11.17 -9.10 -2.26
C LEU A 101 -10.01 -8.84 -1.29
N ILE A 102 -9.23 -7.80 -1.57
CA ILE A 102 -8.12 -7.42 -0.70
C ILE A 102 -8.60 -6.38 0.31
N ILE A 103 -8.39 -6.66 1.58
CA ILE A 103 -8.71 -5.74 2.68
C ILE A 103 -7.41 -5.38 3.39
N GLN A 104 -7.02 -4.11 3.27
CA GLN A 104 -5.79 -3.61 3.86
C GLN A 104 -6.09 -2.65 5.00
N ASN A 105 -5.73 -3.05 6.20
CA ASN A 105 -5.97 -2.32 7.44
C ASN A 105 -4.65 -1.87 8.08
N LYS A 106 -4.74 -0.97 9.05
CA LYS A 106 -3.65 -0.58 9.94
C LYS A 106 -4.20 -0.30 11.33
N TYR A 107 -3.38 -0.44 12.35
CA TYR A 107 -3.71 0.00 13.71
C TYR A 107 -2.45 0.53 14.37
N THR A 108 -2.14 1.78 14.08
CA THR A 108 -0.89 2.44 14.46
C THR A 108 -1.16 3.78 15.15
N LYS A 109 -0.28 4.17 16.06
CA LYS A 109 -0.23 5.55 16.53
C LYS A 109 0.41 6.40 15.45
N GLU A 110 -0.35 7.36 14.93
CA GLU A 110 0.17 8.30 13.95
C GLU A 110 0.49 9.63 14.63
N TRP A 111 1.75 10.06 14.55
CA TRP A 111 2.21 11.35 15.04
C TRP A 111 1.91 11.59 16.53
N GLY A 112 2.08 10.54 17.34
CA GLY A 112 1.82 10.57 18.77
C GLY A 112 0.33 10.59 19.16
N ARG A 113 -0.58 10.36 18.19
CA ARG A 113 -2.02 10.32 18.41
C ARG A 113 -2.55 8.88 18.40
N ARG A 114 -3.78 8.69 18.91
CA ARG A 114 -4.52 7.43 18.81
C ARG A 114 -4.73 7.05 17.32
N PRO A 115 -4.90 5.76 17.00
CA PRO A 115 -5.30 5.33 15.67
C PRO A 115 -6.58 6.02 15.20
N VAL A 116 -6.61 6.46 13.93
CA VAL A 116 -7.76 7.20 13.38
C VAL A 116 -8.30 6.62 12.08
N ASN A 117 -7.44 6.06 11.24
CA ASN A 117 -7.84 5.44 9.98
C ASN A 117 -7.62 3.92 10.07
N TYR A 118 -8.64 3.19 10.51
CA TYR A 118 -8.61 1.73 10.60
C TYR A 118 -10.04 1.18 10.51
N PHE A 119 -10.18 -0.08 10.22
CA PHE A 119 -11.46 -0.80 10.26
C PHE A 119 -11.61 -1.46 11.62
N GLU A 120 -12.66 -1.11 12.34
CA GLU A 120 -13.00 -1.70 13.64
C GLU A 120 -13.39 -3.18 13.54
N ILE A 121 -13.28 -3.91 14.66
CA ILE A 121 -13.57 -5.35 14.73
C ILE A 121 -14.98 -5.68 14.24
N ASP A 122 -15.99 -4.91 14.69
CA ASP A 122 -17.38 -5.16 14.29
C ASP A 122 -17.62 -4.90 12.81
N LEU A 123 -16.93 -3.90 12.23
CA LEU A 123 -16.98 -3.64 10.80
C LEU A 123 -16.32 -4.78 10.01
N LEU A 124 -15.14 -5.22 10.43
CA LEU A 124 -14.45 -6.35 9.81
C LEU A 124 -15.31 -7.61 9.85
N ASN A 125 -15.90 -7.91 10.99
CA ASN A 125 -16.82 -9.05 11.16
C ASN A 125 -17.98 -9.01 10.17
N LYS A 126 -18.62 -7.84 10.00
CA LYS A 126 -19.71 -7.64 9.02
C LYS A 126 -19.23 -7.84 7.58
N ILE A 127 -18.08 -7.28 7.23
CA ILE A 127 -17.52 -7.38 5.87
C ILE A 127 -17.14 -8.84 5.56
N PHE A 128 -16.42 -9.51 6.47
CA PHE A 128 -16.03 -10.90 6.29
C PHE A 128 -17.26 -11.81 6.12
N SER A 129 -18.24 -11.70 7.02
CA SER A 129 -19.49 -12.48 6.97
C SER A 129 -20.23 -12.28 5.65
N LYS A 130 -20.27 -11.06 5.14
CA LYS A 130 -21.03 -10.72 3.93
C LYS A 130 -20.39 -11.18 2.63
N TYR A 131 -19.07 -11.08 2.54
CA TYR A 131 -18.37 -11.24 1.26
C TYR A 131 -17.61 -12.57 1.09
N LYS A 132 -17.47 -13.38 2.15
CA LYS A 132 -16.72 -14.65 2.13
C LYS A 132 -17.24 -15.68 1.12
N GLU A 133 -18.53 -15.69 0.83
CA GLU A 133 -19.09 -16.63 -0.15
C GLU A 133 -18.76 -16.21 -1.58
N LYS A 134 -18.75 -14.91 -1.85
CA LYS A 134 -18.51 -14.36 -3.18
C LYS A 134 -17.01 -14.27 -3.52
N TYR A 135 -16.18 -13.95 -2.53
CA TYR A 135 -14.74 -13.68 -2.72
C TYR A 135 -13.87 -14.58 -1.84
N GLN A 136 -12.66 -14.85 -2.32
CA GLN A 136 -11.57 -15.17 -1.42
C GLN A 136 -11.09 -13.86 -0.80
N ILE A 137 -11.38 -13.67 0.46
CA ILE A 137 -10.92 -12.49 1.21
C ILE A 137 -9.48 -12.69 1.62
N ILE A 138 -8.63 -11.70 1.32
CA ILE A 138 -7.24 -11.67 1.78
C ILE A 138 -7.07 -10.42 2.63
N TYR A 139 -6.65 -10.64 3.88
CA TYR A 139 -6.48 -9.58 4.87
C TYR A 139 -5.01 -9.26 5.10
N ILE A 140 -4.69 -7.96 4.99
CA ILE A 140 -3.33 -7.44 5.15
C ILE A 140 -3.32 -6.42 6.29
N ARG A 141 -2.57 -6.69 7.34
CA ARG A 141 -2.20 -5.74 8.39
C ARG A 141 -0.89 -6.19 9.04
N PRO A 142 0.11 -5.32 9.21
CA PRO A 142 1.31 -5.66 9.97
C PRO A 142 0.98 -5.96 11.43
N LYS A 143 1.51 -7.06 11.98
CA LYS A 143 1.41 -7.42 13.42
C LYS A 143 2.47 -6.72 14.27
N GLY A 144 3.56 -6.32 13.65
CA GLY A 144 4.72 -5.70 14.29
C GLY A 144 5.79 -5.38 13.27
N LYS A 145 6.90 -4.81 13.72
CA LYS A 145 8.05 -4.57 12.87
C LYS A 145 8.69 -5.90 12.49
N THR A 146 8.89 -6.09 11.19
CA THR A 146 9.73 -7.17 10.65
C THR A 146 10.91 -6.55 9.92
N LYS A 147 11.98 -7.32 9.69
CA LYS A 147 13.13 -6.81 8.94
C LYS A 147 12.79 -6.36 7.52
N ASP A 148 11.71 -6.92 6.97
CA ASP A 148 11.29 -6.76 5.58
C ASP A 148 10.05 -5.84 5.45
N TYR A 149 9.56 -5.27 6.57
CA TYR A 149 8.50 -4.30 6.59
C TYR A 149 9.04 -3.00 7.16
N PHE A 150 9.17 -2.03 6.28
CA PHE A 150 9.56 -0.70 6.68
C PHE A 150 8.36 0.05 7.26
N GLU A 151 8.48 0.46 8.50
CA GLU A 151 7.53 1.32 9.16
C GLU A 151 8.14 2.68 9.48
N ASP A 152 7.38 3.70 9.17
CA ASP A 152 7.70 5.09 9.32
C ASP A 152 7.60 5.56 10.79
N SER A 153 8.36 4.97 11.70
CA SER A 153 8.41 5.32 13.12
C SER A 153 7.08 5.27 13.88
N ASN A 154 5.98 4.85 13.27
CA ASN A 154 4.70 4.69 13.94
C ASN A 154 4.69 3.44 14.80
N GLU A 155 4.12 3.54 16.00
CA GLU A 155 3.96 2.38 16.88
C GLU A 155 2.79 1.52 16.40
N ILE A 156 3.05 0.27 16.00
CA ILE A 156 2.01 -0.72 15.70
C ILE A 156 1.42 -1.19 17.03
N LEU A 157 0.12 -1.02 17.19
CA LEU A 157 -0.59 -1.42 18.39
C LEU A 157 -1.21 -2.81 18.25
N SER A 158 -1.40 -3.47 19.38
CA SER A 158 -2.16 -4.72 19.45
C SER A 158 -3.62 -4.47 19.03
N PHE A 159 -4.15 -5.37 18.20
CA PHE A 159 -5.53 -5.30 17.71
C PHE A 159 -6.06 -6.72 17.51
N LYS A 160 -7.33 -6.97 17.87
CA LYS A 160 -7.90 -8.33 17.94
C LYS A 160 -8.48 -8.82 16.61
N ASP A 161 -8.05 -8.28 15.50
CA ASP A 161 -8.51 -8.66 14.16
C ASP A 161 -8.09 -10.09 13.75
N TYR A 162 -6.88 -10.50 14.11
CA TYR A 162 -6.40 -11.86 13.85
C TYR A 162 -7.08 -12.89 14.74
N GLU A 163 -7.45 -12.53 15.99
CA GLU A 163 -8.30 -13.35 16.85
C GLU A 163 -9.67 -13.55 16.22
N LEU A 164 -10.30 -12.44 15.75
CA LEU A 164 -11.58 -12.49 15.03
C LEU A 164 -11.51 -13.44 13.82
N ILE A 165 -10.44 -13.34 13.01
CA ILE A 165 -10.25 -14.20 11.83
C ILE A 165 -10.16 -15.65 12.26
N ASN A 166 -9.26 -15.98 13.18
CA ASN A 166 -9.02 -17.35 13.59
C ASN A 166 -10.25 -18.02 14.22
N GLU A 167 -11.04 -17.27 15.02
CA GLU A 167 -12.18 -17.79 15.75
C GLU A 167 -13.47 -17.86 14.93
N LYS A 168 -13.70 -16.86 14.04
CA LYS A 168 -15.00 -16.69 13.36
C LYS A 168 -14.93 -16.73 11.83
N HIS A 169 -13.78 -16.50 11.25
CA HIS A 169 -13.61 -16.41 9.80
C HIS A 169 -12.36 -17.13 9.30
N PRO A 170 -12.18 -18.43 9.63
CA PRO A 170 -10.98 -19.18 9.23
C PRO A 170 -10.80 -19.32 7.72
N GLU A 171 -11.83 -19.01 6.94
CA GLU A 171 -11.79 -18.93 5.48
C GLU A 171 -11.11 -17.65 4.93
N VAL A 172 -10.92 -16.63 5.76
CA VAL A 172 -10.17 -15.42 5.41
C VAL A 172 -8.68 -15.73 5.48
N ILE A 173 -8.00 -15.56 4.37
CA ILE A 173 -6.55 -15.75 4.29
C ILE A 173 -5.83 -14.49 4.75
N THR A 174 -4.90 -14.61 5.66
CA THR A 174 -4.05 -13.48 6.07
C THR A 174 -2.75 -13.44 5.25
N ILE A 175 -2.10 -12.28 5.20
CA ILE A 175 -0.77 -12.18 4.58
C ILE A 175 0.23 -13.14 5.23
N TYR A 176 0.10 -13.41 6.53
CA TYR A 176 0.99 -14.31 7.25
C TYR A 176 0.79 -15.77 6.87
N ASP A 177 -0.45 -16.19 6.59
CA ASP A 177 -0.72 -17.55 6.06
C ASP A 177 -0.07 -17.75 4.68
N LEU A 178 0.05 -16.71 3.92
CA LEU A 178 0.72 -16.74 2.62
C LEU A 178 2.25 -16.71 2.75
N LEU A 179 2.78 -15.91 3.68
CA LEU A 179 4.22 -15.88 3.97
C LEU A 179 4.73 -17.21 4.51
N GLU A 180 3.94 -17.94 5.30
CA GLU A 180 4.30 -19.27 5.75
C GLU A 180 4.37 -20.29 4.60
N LYS A 181 3.53 -20.12 3.58
CA LYS A 181 3.50 -21.02 2.39
C LYS A 181 4.52 -20.64 1.33
N HIS A 182 4.95 -19.38 1.30
CA HIS A 182 5.85 -18.80 0.31
C HIS A 182 7.02 -18.09 1.01
N ASN A 183 7.86 -18.86 1.67
CA ASN A 183 8.97 -18.38 2.50
C ASN A 183 10.12 -17.74 1.71
N ASP A 184 10.05 -17.79 0.39
CA ASP A 184 10.95 -17.11 -0.56
C ASP A 184 10.57 -15.63 -0.78
N LEU A 185 9.37 -15.20 -0.34
CA LEU A 185 8.89 -13.83 -0.49
C LEU A 185 9.00 -13.06 0.83
N ASP A 186 9.52 -11.85 0.76
CA ASP A 186 9.44 -10.88 1.85
C ASP A 186 8.01 -10.30 1.98
N PHE A 187 7.77 -9.58 3.08
CA PHE A 187 6.44 -8.98 3.35
C PHE A 187 5.98 -8.02 2.24
N ASN A 188 6.87 -7.17 1.75
CA ASN A 188 6.51 -6.18 0.73
C ASN A 188 6.25 -6.84 -0.63
N THR A 189 7.11 -7.78 -1.04
CA THR A 189 6.91 -8.57 -2.26
C THR A 189 5.60 -9.36 -2.20
N MET A 190 5.27 -9.94 -1.03
CA MET A 190 4.00 -10.64 -0.80
C MET A 190 2.81 -9.69 -0.95
N GLN A 191 2.86 -8.47 -0.40
CA GLN A 191 1.80 -7.48 -0.62
C GLN A 191 1.56 -7.22 -2.11
N PHE A 192 2.62 -7.02 -2.90
CA PHE A 192 2.50 -6.80 -4.35
C PHE A 192 1.87 -8.00 -5.05
N ALA A 193 2.33 -9.23 -4.72
CA ALA A 193 1.77 -10.45 -5.28
C ALA A 193 0.28 -10.62 -4.95
N ILE A 194 -0.12 -10.33 -3.71
CA ILE A 194 -1.52 -10.34 -3.27
C ILE A 194 -2.35 -9.34 -4.08
N HIS A 195 -1.93 -8.07 -4.13
CA HIS A 195 -2.67 -7.04 -4.85
C HIS A 195 -2.82 -7.34 -6.34
N ALA A 196 -1.82 -8.00 -6.97
CA ALA A 196 -1.89 -8.39 -8.37
C ALA A 196 -2.97 -9.43 -8.68
N THR A 197 -3.51 -10.12 -7.68
CA THR A 197 -4.58 -11.12 -7.84
C THR A 197 -5.98 -10.51 -7.93
N SER A 198 -6.15 -9.23 -7.57
CA SER A 198 -7.48 -8.64 -7.36
C SER A 198 -7.76 -7.43 -8.25
N ASN A 199 -9.05 -7.26 -8.55
CA ASN A 199 -9.62 -6.01 -9.06
C ASN A 199 -10.53 -5.31 -8.02
N LYS A 200 -10.56 -5.82 -6.78
CA LYS A 200 -11.39 -5.29 -5.70
C LYS A 200 -10.53 -5.05 -4.45
N HIS A 201 -10.38 -3.78 -4.11
CA HIS A 201 -9.52 -3.35 -3.02
C HIS A 201 -10.29 -2.47 -2.04
N LEU A 202 -10.17 -2.79 -0.76
CA LEU A 202 -10.65 -1.99 0.35
C LEU A 202 -9.45 -1.61 1.21
N SER A 203 -9.19 -0.32 1.37
CA SER A 203 -8.01 0.17 2.10
C SER A 203 -8.37 1.34 3.01
N VAL A 204 -7.60 1.49 4.06
CA VAL A 204 -7.58 2.72 4.85
C VAL A 204 -6.63 3.74 4.22
N SER A 205 -6.85 5.03 4.44
CA SER A 205 -6.02 6.09 3.88
C SER A 205 -4.57 6.03 4.37
N GLY A 206 -3.63 6.41 3.50
CA GLY A 206 -2.19 6.37 3.73
C GLY A 206 -1.44 5.57 2.67
N GLY A 207 -0.23 5.09 2.98
CA GLY A 207 0.62 4.31 2.08
C GLY A 207 -0.06 3.07 1.52
N ASN A 208 -0.90 2.43 2.31
CA ASN A 208 -1.69 1.26 1.90
C ASN A 208 -2.60 1.55 0.70
N ALA A 209 -3.29 2.70 0.71
CA ALA A 209 -4.15 3.11 -0.40
C ALA A 209 -3.32 3.44 -1.65
N CYS A 210 -2.14 4.05 -1.48
CA CYS A 210 -1.21 4.30 -2.58
C CYS A 210 -0.75 3.00 -3.22
N LEU A 211 -0.38 2.02 -2.40
CA LEU A 211 0.00 0.69 -2.88
C LEU A 211 -1.14 0.03 -3.66
N SER A 212 -2.35 -0.02 -3.09
CA SER A 212 -3.52 -0.60 -3.74
C SER A 212 -3.81 0.03 -5.10
N ALA A 213 -3.61 1.34 -5.23
CA ALA A 213 -3.90 2.09 -6.46
C ALA A 213 -3.01 1.70 -7.65
N TYR A 214 -1.83 1.09 -7.43
CA TYR A 214 -0.97 0.58 -8.50
C TYR A 214 -1.58 -0.62 -9.25
N PHE A 215 -2.54 -1.31 -8.64
CA PHE A 215 -3.04 -2.57 -9.17
C PHE A 215 -4.34 -2.44 -9.95
N GLY A 216 -4.85 -1.23 -10.15
CA GLY A 216 -6.06 -0.98 -10.93
C GLY A 216 -7.32 -1.57 -10.27
N GLY A 217 -8.41 -1.65 -11.04
CA GLY A 217 -9.70 -2.13 -10.54
C GLY A 217 -10.41 -1.10 -9.65
N ASP A 218 -11.33 -1.56 -8.81
CA ASP A 218 -12.09 -0.69 -7.90
C ASP A 218 -11.40 -0.63 -6.52
N LEU A 219 -11.12 0.57 -6.06
CA LEU A 219 -10.48 0.85 -4.78
C LEU A 219 -11.36 1.75 -3.93
N ILE A 220 -11.89 1.20 -2.83
CA ILE A 220 -12.58 1.97 -1.80
C ILE A 220 -11.58 2.35 -0.73
N ILE A 221 -11.49 3.65 -0.40
CA ILE A 221 -10.56 4.19 0.60
C ILE A 221 -11.36 4.82 1.73
N PHE A 222 -11.19 4.28 2.92
CA PHE A 222 -11.71 4.86 4.14
C PHE A 222 -10.76 5.93 4.69
N ASP A 223 -11.27 7.16 4.82
CA ASP A 223 -10.56 8.28 5.40
C ASP A 223 -11.46 8.97 6.42
N ASN A 224 -11.27 8.68 7.70
CA ASN A 224 -12.09 9.23 8.78
C ASN A 224 -12.06 10.75 8.74
N LYS A 225 -13.24 11.40 8.86
CA LYS A 225 -13.38 12.86 8.86
C LYS A 225 -12.52 13.57 9.88
N ASP A 226 -12.25 12.90 11.00
CA ASP A 226 -11.43 13.43 12.10
C ASP A 226 -9.93 13.28 11.86
N ALA A 227 -9.53 12.62 10.79
CA ALA A 227 -8.13 12.51 10.40
C ALA A 227 -7.63 13.81 9.76
N LEU A 228 -6.42 14.24 10.12
CA LEU A 228 -5.78 15.46 9.57
C LEU A 228 -5.66 15.47 8.04
N GLN A 229 -5.78 14.29 7.41
CA GLN A 229 -5.61 14.11 5.98
C GLN A 229 -6.92 14.21 5.19
N SER A 230 -8.09 14.16 5.85
CA SER A 230 -9.42 14.20 5.20
C SER A 230 -9.62 15.42 4.28
N ASN A 231 -8.94 16.53 4.57
CA ASN A 231 -9.05 17.76 3.79
C ASN A 231 -8.12 17.84 2.56
N ARG A 232 -7.18 16.89 2.40
CA ARG A 232 -6.19 16.96 1.31
C ARG A 232 -6.73 16.56 -0.06
N GLY A 233 -7.93 16.00 -0.14
CA GLY A 233 -8.56 15.60 -1.39
C GLY A 233 -7.83 14.50 -2.18
N ILE A 234 -6.80 13.88 -1.58
CA ILE A 234 -5.94 12.86 -2.20
C ILE A 234 -6.77 11.63 -2.62
N TRP A 235 -7.84 11.35 -1.88
CA TRP A 235 -8.72 10.19 -2.06
C TRP A 235 -9.94 10.46 -2.92
N LYS A 236 -9.98 11.62 -3.59
CA LYS A 236 -11.06 11.94 -4.53
C LYS A 236 -10.89 11.19 -5.85
N THR A 237 -11.99 10.93 -6.52
CA THR A 237 -12.03 10.28 -7.85
C THR A 237 -11.11 10.91 -8.88
N ASP A 238 -10.86 12.21 -8.78
CA ASP A 238 -9.99 12.96 -9.69
C ASP A 238 -8.55 13.09 -9.20
N SER A 239 -8.19 12.36 -8.14
CA SER A 239 -6.85 12.43 -7.58
C SER A 239 -5.80 11.82 -8.53
N TRP A 240 -4.55 12.22 -8.37
CA TRP A 240 -3.40 11.63 -9.05
C TRP A 240 -3.26 10.13 -8.79
N LEU A 241 -3.85 9.64 -7.69
CA LEU A 241 -3.79 8.24 -7.25
C LEU A 241 -4.31 7.28 -8.33
N LYS A 242 -5.35 7.65 -9.06
CA LYS A 242 -5.90 6.85 -10.17
C LYS A 242 -4.89 6.60 -11.30
N HIS A 243 -3.89 7.47 -11.43
CA HIS A 243 -2.88 7.37 -12.48
C HIS A 243 -1.73 6.42 -12.15
N LEU A 244 -1.63 5.91 -10.91
CA LEU A 244 -0.64 4.91 -10.53
C LEU A 244 -0.85 3.59 -11.29
N GLY A 245 -2.09 3.08 -11.33
CA GLY A 245 -2.42 1.82 -11.99
C GLY A 245 -3.80 1.81 -12.67
N GLY A 246 -4.45 2.96 -12.82
CA GLY A 246 -5.76 3.06 -13.48
C GLY A 246 -6.95 2.63 -12.61
N SER A 247 -6.83 2.74 -11.29
CA SER A 247 -7.91 2.40 -10.37
C SER A 247 -9.09 3.38 -10.43
N ASN A 248 -10.30 2.84 -10.30
CA ASN A 248 -11.49 3.61 -9.96
C ASN A 248 -11.46 3.89 -8.46
N ILE A 249 -11.32 5.14 -8.05
CA ILE A 249 -11.15 5.53 -6.65
C ILE A 249 -12.47 5.99 -6.04
N TYR A 250 -12.83 5.44 -4.88
CA TYR A 250 -14.02 5.77 -4.10
C TYR A 250 -13.62 6.12 -2.67
N GLY A 251 -13.53 7.41 -2.36
CA GLY A 251 -13.26 7.89 -1.00
C GLY A 251 -14.54 7.89 -0.16
N VAL A 252 -14.49 7.38 1.06
CA VAL A 252 -15.58 7.37 2.04
C VAL A 252 -15.10 7.84 3.41
N ASN A 253 -15.94 8.53 4.16
CA ASN A 253 -15.55 9.19 5.41
C ASN A 253 -16.26 8.64 6.65
N SER A 254 -17.15 7.67 6.49
CA SER A 254 -17.85 6.99 7.59
C SER A 254 -18.02 5.51 7.28
N TYR A 255 -18.25 4.69 8.32
CA TYR A 255 -18.53 3.27 8.13
C TYR A 255 -19.87 3.00 7.44
N GLU A 256 -20.85 3.88 7.63
CA GLU A 256 -22.12 3.81 6.91
C GLU A 256 -21.93 4.03 5.41
N GLU A 257 -21.21 5.09 5.03
CA GLU A 257 -20.83 5.34 3.64
C GLU A 257 -20.03 4.17 3.05
N LEU A 258 -19.11 3.59 3.83
CA LEU A 258 -18.31 2.46 3.43
C LEU A 258 -19.17 1.24 3.08
N ILE A 259 -20.08 0.86 3.98
CA ILE A 259 -20.97 -0.30 3.76
C ILE A 259 -21.83 -0.08 2.53
N ASN A 260 -22.43 1.10 2.39
CA ASN A 260 -23.24 1.43 1.22
C ASN A 260 -22.43 1.38 -0.08
N LYS A 261 -21.19 1.86 -0.04
CA LYS A 261 -20.31 1.83 -1.20
C LYS A 261 -19.87 0.42 -1.55
N LEU A 262 -19.57 -0.41 -0.56
CA LEU A 262 -19.25 -1.83 -0.76
C LEU A 262 -20.38 -2.57 -1.48
N ASP A 263 -21.64 -2.31 -1.09
CA ASP A 263 -22.83 -2.95 -1.67
C ASP A 263 -23.08 -2.58 -3.13
N ILE A 264 -22.63 -1.40 -3.53
CA ILE A 264 -22.77 -0.93 -4.92
C ILE A 264 -21.63 -1.44 -5.80
N ILE A 265 -20.42 -1.51 -5.26
CA ILE A 265 -19.21 -1.73 -6.05
C ILE A 265 -18.76 -3.20 -6.01
N PHE A 266 -18.96 -3.91 -4.89
CA PHE A 266 -18.49 -5.28 -4.66
C PHE A 266 -19.63 -6.27 -4.60
#